data_f9256ff64c426ab80c35952a8b858ebd
#
_entry.id   f9256ff64c426ab80c35952a8b858ebd
#
_cell.length_a   1.000
_cell.length_b   1.000
_cell.length_c   1.000
_cell.angle_alpha   90.00
_cell.angle_beta   90.00
_cell.angle_gamma   90.00
#
_symmetry.space_group_name_H-M   'P 1'
#
loop_
_entity.id
_entity.type
_entity.pdbx_description
1 polymer ?
#
loop_
_entity_poly.entity_id
_entity_poly.type
_entity_poly.pdbx_seq_one_letter_code
_entity_poly.pdbx_strand_id
1 'polypeptide(L)'
;DAPQPFGRCANPPTTLAADLGLSPRDAIYSWLGGDQPQALVNENAEAIFAGQCRAVLIAGSEATAAMKVALKARQKLDWTRSAEGAQDDRGLGPQLLNAYEATNGLGAPTQTYPAYEHALRARLGNSRAEHRALMSDLWASFAKVAAANPYAQFPVARDAAFLSAESREN
;
A
#
# COMPACT_ATOMS: atom_id res chain seq x y z
N ASP A 1 -8.72 -11.55 -16.18
CA ASP A 1 -8.47 -11.76 -14.75
C ASP A 1 -7.36 -12.78 -14.59
N ALA A 2 -6.21 -12.38 -14.06
CA ALA A 2 -5.14 -13.32 -13.74
C ALA A 2 -5.64 -14.23 -12.59
N PRO A 3 -5.37 -15.54 -12.65
CA PRO A 3 -5.76 -16.43 -11.57
C PRO A 3 -5.07 -16.02 -10.27
N GLN A 4 -5.85 -15.79 -9.23
CA GLN A 4 -5.34 -15.50 -7.89
C GLN A 4 -4.85 -16.81 -7.28
N PRO A 5 -3.59 -16.93 -6.86
CA PRO A 5 -3.01 -18.21 -6.43
C PRO A 5 -3.62 -18.80 -5.16
N PHE A 6 -4.35 -18.00 -4.40
CA PHE A 6 -4.95 -18.41 -3.11
C PHE A 6 -6.45 -18.16 -3.02
N GLY A 7 -7.13 -18.10 -4.15
CA GLY A 7 -8.54 -17.75 -4.20
C GLY A 7 -8.80 -16.25 -4.25
N ARG A 8 -10.04 -15.87 -4.33
CA ARG A 8 -10.49 -14.50 -4.47
C ARG A 8 -11.59 -14.21 -3.45
N CYS A 9 -11.48 -13.09 -2.77
CA CYS A 9 -12.60 -12.49 -2.08
C CYS A 9 -13.37 -11.61 -3.07
N ALA A 10 -14.49 -12.10 -3.56
CA ALA A 10 -15.42 -11.24 -4.28
C ALA A 10 -16.26 -10.49 -3.24
N ASN A 11 -16.59 -9.23 -3.51
CA ASN A 11 -17.38 -8.41 -2.60
C ASN A 11 -16.77 -8.27 -1.17
N PRO A 12 -15.55 -7.73 -1.04
CA PRO A 12 -14.86 -7.69 0.26
C PRO A 12 -15.62 -6.94 1.37
N PRO A 13 -16.25 -5.77 1.12
CA PRO A 13 -16.97 -5.05 2.18
C PRO A 13 -18.14 -5.87 2.73
N THR A 14 -18.93 -6.49 1.88
CA THR A 14 -20.08 -7.30 2.31
C THR A 14 -19.63 -8.60 2.99
N THR A 15 -18.56 -9.21 2.50
CA THR A 15 -17.96 -10.41 3.12
C THR A 15 -17.47 -10.10 4.54
N LEU A 16 -16.78 -8.99 4.74
CA LEU A 16 -16.34 -8.56 6.06
C LEU A 16 -17.53 -8.26 6.98
N ALA A 17 -18.54 -7.57 6.47
CA ALA A 17 -19.75 -7.28 7.23
C ALA A 17 -20.45 -8.56 7.72
N ALA A 18 -20.58 -9.56 6.83
CA ALA A 18 -21.16 -10.85 7.16
C ALA A 18 -20.34 -11.59 8.24
N ASP A 19 -19.02 -11.58 8.15
CA ASP A 19 -18.13 -12.18 9.14
C ASP A 19 -18.26 -11.53 10.53
N LEU A 20 -18.55 -10.24 10.56
CA LEU A 20 -18.75 -9.48 11.80
C LEU A 20 -20.21 -9.46 12.29
N GLY A 21 -21.12 -10.12 11.59
CA GLY A 21 -22.55 -10.09 11.90
C GLY A 21 -23.19 -8.72 11.71
N LEU A 22 -22.65 -7.90 10.83
CA LEU A 22 -23.14 -6.56 10.53
C LEU A 22 -24.03 -6.56 9.28
N SER A 23 -24.97 -5.63 9.24
CA SER A 23 -25.84 -5.38 8.09
C SER A 23 -25.76 -3.90 7.71
N PRO A 24 -24.69 -3.50 7.01
CA PRO A 24 -24.53 -2.11 6.60
C PRO A 24 -25.58 -1.74 5.54
N ARG A 25 -26.01 -0.47 5.54
CA ARG A 25 -26.85 0.08 4.48
C ARG A 25 -26.10 0.14 3.15
N ASP A 26 -24.86 0.58 3.23
CA ASP A 26 -23.98 0.80 2.08
C ASP A 26 -22.70 -0.02 2.27
N ALA A 27 -22.23 -0.68 1.22
CA ALA A 27 -20.99 -1.43 1.16
C ALA A 27 -20.15 -0.88 0.01
N ILE A 28 -19.05 -0.23 0.32
CA ILE A 28 -18.19 0.47 -0.64
C ILE A 28 -16.85 -0.23 -0.74
N TYR A 29 -16.46 -0.62 -1.95
CA TYR A 29 -15.12 -1.08 -2.26
C TYR A 29 -14.38 0.01 -3.02
N SER A 30 -13.41 0.65 -2.35
CA SER A 30 -12.67 1.77 -2.93
C SER A 30 -11.81 1.34 -4.11
N TRP A 31 -11.46 2.29 -4.96
CA TRP A 31 -10.45 2.03 -5.99
C TRP A 31 -9.05 1.86 -5.40
N LEU A 32 -8.13 1.40 -6.23
CA LEU A 32 -6.73 1.22 -5.87
C LEU A 32 -6.00 2.56 -5.79
N GLY A 33 -5.44 2.89 -4.63
CA GLY A 33 -4.64 4.11 -4.44
C GLY A 33 -4.08 4.24 -3.04
N GLY A 34 -2.86 4.71 -2.91
CA GLY A 34 -2.21 4.93 -1.61
C GLY A 34 -2.83 6.07 -0.79
N ASP A 35 -3.62 6.92 -1.42
CA ASP A 35 -4.39 8.01 -0.83
C ASP A 35 -5.76 7.58 -0.31
N GLN A 36 -6.23 6.39 -0.70
CA GLN A 36 -7.59 5.93 -0.41
C GLN A 36 -7.94 5.83 1.08
N PRO A 37 -7.06 5.41 1.99
CA PRO A 37 -7.39 5.42 3.40
C PRO A 37 -7.80 6.81 3.91
N GLN A 38 -7.08 7.85 3.51
CA GLN A 38 -7.40 9.23 3.89
C GLN A 38 -8.63 9.76 3.15
N ALA A 39 -8.76 9.46 1.87
CA ALA A 39 -9.92 9.85 1.07
C ALA A 39 -11.23 9.29 1.66
N LEU A 40 -11.22 8.01 2.05
CA LEU A 40 -12.37 7.37 2.70
C LEU A 40 -12.69 8.01 4.05
N VAL A 41 -11.68 8.37 4.85
CA VAL A 41 -11.92 9.09 6.12
C VAL A 41 -12.60 10.43 5.85
N ASN A 42 -12.09 11.21 4.92
CA ASN A 42 -12.64 12.52 4.59
C ASN A 42 -14.09 12.43 4.08
N GLU A 43 -14.32 11.58 3.08
CA GLU A 43 -15.65 11.36 2.49
C GLU A 43 -16.68 10.95 3.55
N ASN A 44 -16.32 9.98 4.38
CA ASN A 44 -17.24 9.47 5.38
C ASN A 44 -17.43 10.41 6.59
N ALA A 45 -16.42 11.21 6.92
CA ALA A 45 -16.58 12.29 7.92
C ALA A 45 -17.58 13.34 7.44
N GLU A 46 -17.52 13.73 6.18
CA GLU A 46 -18.49 14.65 5.58
C GLU A 46 -19.91 14.05 5.53
N ALA A 47 -20.03 12.76 5.19
CA ALA A 47 -21.31 12.07 5.19
C ALA A 47 -21.95 12.00 6.62
N ILE A 48 -21.14 11.76 7.64
CA ILE A 48 -21.59 11.78 9.04
C ILE A 48 -22.01 13.21 9.44
N PHE A 49 -21.19 14.21 9.11
CA PHE A 49 -21.47 15.61 9.42
C PHE A 49 -22.79 16.07 8.75
N ALA A 50 -23.01 15.66 7.53
CA ALA A 50 -24.25 15.94 6.77
C ALA A 50 -25.47 15.12 7.26
N GLY A 51 -25.33 14.27 8.26
CA GLY A 51 -26.40 13.43 8.79
C GLY A 51 -26.83 12.30 7.84
N GLN A 52 -26.07 11.99 6.82
CA GLN A 52 -26.38 10.92 5.86
C GLN A 52 -26.21 9.53 6.47
N CYS A 53 -25.28 9.38 7.41
CA CYS A 53 -25.08 8.18 8.20
C CYS A 53 -24.60 8.55 9.61
N ARG A 54 -24.67 7.58 10.54
CA ARG A 54 -24.27 7.79 11.95
C ARG A 54 -22.91 7.20 12.29
N ALA A 55 -22.50 6.19 11.55
CA ALA A 55 -21.23 5.48 11.75
C ALA A 55 -20.78 4.83 10.45
N VAL A 56 -19.49 4.73 10.27
CA VAL A 56 -18.86 4.04 9.15
C VAL A 56 -17.72 3.18 9.67
N LEU A 57 -17.62 1.95 9.20
CA LEU A 57 -16.48 1.07 9.41
C LEU A 57 -15.59 1.16 8.17
N ILE A 58 -14.36 1.63 8.35
CA ILE A 58 -13.33 1.60 7.31
C ILE A 58 -12.36 0.48 7.65
N ALA A 59 -12.15 -0.44 6.72
CA ALA A 59 -11.24 -1.56 6.90
C ALA A 59 -10.37 -1.74 5.67
N GLY A 60 -9.15 -2.20 5.89
CA GLY A 60 -8.23 -2.55 4.82
C GLY A 60 -7.10 -3.41 5.37
N SER A 61 -6.66 -4.36 4.57
CA SER A 61 -5.58 -5.26 4.95
C SER A 61 -4.89 -5.81 3.71
N GLU A 62 -3.61 -6.13 3.88
CA GLU A 62 -2.80 -6.84 2.90
C GLU A 62 -2.17 -8.08 3.51
N ALA A 63 -2.27 -9.19 2.82
CA ALA A 63 -1.71 -10.48 3.24
C ALA A 63 -0.47 -10.87 2.44
N THR A 64 0.21 -9.91 1.82
CA THR A 64 1.33 -10.15 0.89
C THR A 64 2.47 -10.92 1.54
N ALA A 65 2.78 -10.65 2.82
CA ALA A 65 3.81 -11.37 3.56
C ALA A 65 3.43 -12.86 3.76
N ALA A 66 2.20 -13.11 4.21
CA ALA A 66 1.68 -14.47 4.38
C ALA A 66 1.65 -15.23 3.04
N MET A 67 1.23 -14.56 1.97
CA MET A 67 1.25 -15.11 0.61
C MET A 67 2.67 -15.52 0.18
N LYS A 68 3.67 -14.67 0.39
CA LYS A 68 5.07 -14.97 0.05
C LYS A 68 5.60 -16.19 0.84
N VAL A 69 5.28 -16.28 2.13
CA VAL A 69 5.66 -17.42 2.97
C VAL A 69 5.02 -18.70 2.47
N ALA A 70 3.72 -18.69 2.19
CA ALA A 70 2.98 -19.85 1.69
C ALA A 70 3.51 -20.32 0.33
N LEU A 71 3.76 -19.40 -0.61
CA LEU A 71 4.36 -19.69 -1.91
C LEU A 71 5.74 -20.34 -1.76
N LYS A 72 6.61 -19.78 -0.90
CA LYS A 72 7.94 -20.34 -0.64
C LYS A 72 7.88 -21.73 -0.01
N ALA A 73 6.92 -21.95 0.87
CA ALA A 73 6.68 -23.24 1.52
C ALA A 73 5.88 -24.23 0.64
N ARG A 74 5.49 -23.83 -0.58
CA ARG A 74 4.61 -24.59 -1.47
C ARG A 74 3.29 -25.04 -0.80
N GLN A 75 2.81 -24.24 0.14
CA GLN A 75 1.53 -24.46 0.80
C GLN A 75 0.39 -24.04 -0.13
N LYS A 76 -0.64 -24.88 -0.19
CA LYS A 76 -1.90 -24.55 -0.87
C LYS A 76 -2.82 -23.92 0.16
N LEU A 77 -3.11 -22.65 -0.01
CA LEU A 77 -4.09 -21.93 0.79
C LEU A 77 -5.31 -21.64 -0.08
N ASP A 78 -6.48 -21.69 0.51
CA ASP A 78 -7.72 -21.26 -0.12
C ASP A 78 -8.34 -20.14 0.73
N TRP A 79 -8.25 -18.94 0.21
CA TRP A 79 -8.85 -17.75 0.80
C TRP A 79 -10.12 -17.31 0.07
N THR A 80 -10.68 -18.21 -0.74
CA THR A 80 -11.92 -17.93 -1.47
C THR A 80 -13.04 -17.70 -0.48
N ARG A 81 -13.55 -16.48 -0.44
CA ARG A 81 -14.70 -16.07 0.36
C ARG A 81 -15.53 -15.08 -0.43
N SER A 82 -16.81 -15.16 -0.30
CA SER A 82 -17.73 -14.19 -0.88
C SER A 82 -19.04 -14.26 -0.15
N ALA A 83 -19.57 -13.13 0.29
CA ALA A 83 -20.94 -12.99 0.71
C ALA A 83 -21.78 -12.44 -0.43
N GLU A 84 -23.04 -12.82 -0.47
CA GLU A 84 -24.02 -12.23 -1.38
C GLU A 84 -24.41 -10.82 -0.90
N GLY A 85 -24.73 -9.95 -1.82
CA GLY A 85 -25.15 -8.59 -1.55
C GLY A 85 -24.63 -7.58 -2.56
N ALA A 86 -25.21 -6.41 -2.55
CA ALA A 86 -24.77 -5.30 -3.39
C ALA A 86 -23.52 -4.64 -2.77
N GLN A 87 -22.62 -4.18 -3.64
CA GLN A 87 -21.53 -3.29 -3.26
C GLN A 87 -21.41 -2.16 -4.28
N ASP A 88 -20.94 -1.02 -3.83
CA ASP A 88 -20.43 0.04 -4.71
C ASP A 88 -18.95 -0.26 -4.99
N ASP A 89 -18.69 -0.92 -6.11
CA ASP A 89 -17.33 -1.22 -6.56
C ASP A 89 -16.82 -0.07 -7.43
N ARG A 90 -15.92 0.71 -6.90
CA ARG A 90 -15.34 1.87 -7.59
C ARG A 90 -14.24 1.50 -8.59
N GLY A 91 -13.98 0.22 -8.76
CA GLY A 91 -13.05 -0.32 -9.74
C GLY A 91 -11.59 0.02 -9.47
N LEU A 92 -10.81 0.14 -10.52
CA LEU A 92 -9.36 0.42 -10.41
C LEU A 92 -9.05 1.91 -10.20
N GLY A 93 -10.05 2.79 -10.30
CA GLY A 93 -9.85 4.22 -10.20
C GLY A 93 -9.08 4.83 -11.37
N PRO A 94 -8.59 6.07 -11.21
CA PRO A 94 -7.76 6.72 -12.20
C PRO A 94 -6.49 5.92 -12.47
N GLN A 95 -6.06 5.88 -13.72
CA GLN A 95 -4.78 5.26 -14.06
C GLN A 95 -3.64 6.05 -13.40
N LEU A 96 -2.83 5.39 -12.58
CA LEU A 96 -1.67 5.98 -11.94
C LEU A 96 -0.55 6.33 -12.93
N LEU A 97 -0.53 5.66 -14.08
CA LEU A 97 0.44 5.82 -15.15
C LEU A 97 -0.27 5.89 -16.50
N ASN A 98 0.16 6.79 -17.34
CA ASN A 98 -0.30 6.81 -18.73
C ASN A 98 0.51 5.81 -19.59
N ALA A 99 0.03 5.54 -20.81
CA ALA A 99 0.67 4.57 -21.71
C ALA A 99 2.10 4.96 -22.08
N TYR A 100 2.41 6.25 -22.17
CA TYR A 100 3.74 6.74 -22.48
C TYR A 100 4.72 6.47 -21.33
N GLU A 101 4.32 6.73 -20.10
CA GLU A 101 5.11 6.43 -18.90
C GLU A 101 5.39 4.94 -18.78
N ALA A 102 4.36 4.10 -18.95
CA ALA A 102 4.49 2.64 -18.90
C ALA A 102 5.44 2.12 -19.98
N THR A 103 5.35 2.64 -21.23
CA THR A 103 6.23 2.27 -22.34
C THR A 103 7.69 2.65 -22.08
N ASN A 104 7.92 3.73 -21.31
CA ASN A 104 9.26 4.16 -20.91
C ASN A 104 9.74 3.54 -19.59
N GLY A 105 9.09 2.49 -19.11
CA GLY A 105 9.55 1.70 -17.97
C GLY A 105 9.20 2.28 -16.59
N LEU A 106 8.30 3.26 -16.52
CA LEU A 106 7.83 3.81 -15.25
C LEU A 106 6.66 2.98 -14.70
N GLY A 107 6.90 1.71 -14.40
CA GLY A 107 5.83 0.79 -14.00
C GLY A 107 5.82 0.43 -12.50
N ALA A 108 6.96 0.50 -11.83
CA ALA A 108 7.09 0.12 -10.43
C ALA A 108 7.61 1.28 -9.58
N PRO A 109 7.33 1.30 -8.28
CA PRO A 109 7.85 2.34 -7.36
C PRO A 109 9.36 2.52 -7.45
N THR A 110 10.12 1.45 -7.56
CA THR A 110 11.59 1.48 -7.73
C THR A 110 12.06 2.15 -9.02
N GLN A 111 11.19 2.35 -9.98
CA GLN A 111 11.47 3.05 -11.23
C GLN A 111 10.97 4.50 -11.18
N THR A 112 9.87 4.73 -10.48
CA THR A 112 9.17 6.01 -10.44
C THR A 112 9.73 6.96 -9.36
N TYR A 113 9.95 6.45 -8.15
CA TYR A 113 10.43 7.28 -7.04
C TYR A 113 11.81 7.91 -7.27
N PRO A 114 12.78 7.25 -7.93
CA PRO A 114 14.04 7.91 -8.26
C PRO A 114 13.89 9.18 -9.12
N ALA A 115 12.87 9.25 -9.99
CA ALA A 115 12.60 10.45 -10.76
C ALA A 115 12.14 11.61 -9.87
N TYR A 116 11.28 11.34 -8.88
CA TYR A 116 10.88 12.35 -7.89
C TYR A 116 12.03 12.79 -7.01
N GLU A 117 12.88 11.87 -6.56
CA GLU A 117 14.09 12.18 -5.79
C GLU A 117 15.07 13.05 -6.58
N HIS A 118 15.22 12.80 -7.87
CA HIS A 118 16.03 13.66 -8.74
C HIS A 118 15.46 15.06 -8.90
N ALA A 119 14.16 15.21 -9.00
CA ALA A 119 13.49 16.51 -9.04
C ALA A 119 13.68 17.27 -7.71
N LEU A 120 13.51 16.58 -6.59
CA LEU A 120 13.75 17.14 -5.25
C LEU A 120 15.22 17.57 -5.09
N ARG A 121 16.16 16.71 -5.47
CA ARG A 121 17.60 17.02 -5.46
C ARG A 121 17.91 18.30 -6.24
N ALA A 122 17.36 18.42 -7.45
CA ALA A 122 17.56 19.59 -8.30
C ALA A 122 16.98 20.86 -7.64
N ARG A 123 15.79 20.75 -7.05
CA ARG A 123 15.14 21.87 -6.34
C ARG A 123 15.94 22.34 -5.12
N LEU A 124 16.60 21.42 -4.42
CA LEU A 124 17.46 21.71 -3.27
C LEU A 124 18.85 22.21 -3.67
N GLY A 125 19.22 22.13 -4.95
CA GLY A 125 20.55 22.48 -5.44
C GLY A 125 21.65 21.50 -5.05
N ASN A 126 21.31 20.32 -4.55
CA ASN A 126 22.26 19.33 -4.07
C ASN A 126 22.97 18.61 -5.23
N SER A 127 24.26 18.34 -5.07
CA SER A 127 24.96 17.35 -5.86
C SER A 127 24.40 15.93 -5.60
N ARG A 128 24.75 14.96 -6.40
CA ARG A 128 24.35 13.56 -6.18
C ARG A 128 24.87 13.01 -4.85
N ALA A 129 26.10 13.38 -4.49
CA ALA A 129 26.74 12.93 -3.25
C ALA A 129 26.04 13.50 -2.01
N GLU A 130 25.76 14.79 -2.00
CA GLU A 130 25.04 15.46 -0.91
C GLU A 130 23.62 14.91 -0.75
N HIS A 131 22.92 14.69 -1.84
CA HIS A 131 21.56 14.14 -1.76
C HIS A 131 21.57 12.69 -1.27
N ARG A 132 22.53 11.87 -1.72
CA ARG A 132 22.72 10.50 -1.22
C ARG A 132 23.00 10.49 0.28
N ALA A 133 23.87 11.38 0.77
CA ALA A 133 24.14 11.51 2.20
C ALA A 133 22.86 11.88 2.98
N LEU A 134 22.12 12.88 2.52
CA LEU A 134 20.84 13.30 3.12
C LEU A 134 19.85 12.13 3.23
N MET A 135 19.67 11.37 2.15
CA MET A 135 18.77 10.20 2.15
C MET A 135 19.27 9.13 3.09
N SER A 136 20.56 8.83 3.07
CA SER A 136 21.15 7.78 3.91
C SER A 136 21.04 8.09 5.40
N ASP A 137 21.25 9.33 5.81
CA ASP A 137 21.08 9.78 7.19
C ASP A 137 19.62 9.65 7.66
N LEU A 138 18.66 10.05 6.79
CA LEU A 138 17.23 9.92 7.07
C LEU A 138 16.86 8.43 7.27
N TRP A 139 17.23 7.57 6.36
CA TRP A 139 16.91 6.15 6.42
C TRP A 139 17.64 5.42 7.54
N ALA A 140 18.87 5.84 7.91
CA ALA A 140 19.56 5.31 9.08
C ALA A 140 18.79 5.60 10.38
N SER A 141 18.18 6.78 10.48
CA SER A 141 17.31 7.13 11.60
C SER A 141 16.10 6.20 11.69
N PHE A 142 15.45 5.90 10.58
CA PHE A 142 14.34 4.94 10.54
C PHE A 142 14.79 3.51 10.85
N ALA A 143 15.94 3.08 10.34
CA ALA A 143 16.50 1.76 10.62
C ALA A 143 16.80 1.57 12.12
N LYS A 144 17.28 2.62 12.79
CA LYS A 144 17.51 2.61 14.24
C LYS A 144 16.20 2.39 15.02
N VAL A 145 15.12 3.08 14.63
CA VAL A 145 13.81 2.90 15.25
C VAL A 145 13.26 1.50 14.96
N ALA A 146 13.38 1.03 13.71
CA ALA A 146 12.94 -0.29 13.29
C ALA A 146 13.64 -1.41 14.07
N ALA A 147 14.93 -1.28 14.35
CA ALA A 147 15.69 -2.27 15.11
C ALA A 147 15.19 -2.48 16.55
N ALA A 148 14.55 -1.46 17.12
CA ALA A 148 13.94 -1.51 18.46
C ALA A 148 12.45 -1.92 18.43
N ASN A 149 11.85 -2.08 17.25
CA ASN A 149 10.44 -2.41 17.10
C ASN A 149 10.27 -3.90 16.76
N PRO A 150 9.69 -4.72 17.66
CA PRO A 150 9.48 -6.15 17.42
C PRO A 150 8.52 -6.45 16.26
N TYR A 151 7.74 -5.48 15.83
CA TYR A 151 6.78 -5.62 14.71
C TYR A 151 7.33 -5.07 13.39
N ALA A 152 8.56 -4.56 13.36
CA ALA A 152 9.14 -4.09 12.12
C ALA A 152 9.41 -5.26 11.16
N GLN A 153 9.16 -5.02 9.88
CA GLN A 153 9.43 -6.02 8.84
C GLN A 153 10.93 -6.31 8.69
N PHE A 154 11.78 -5.30 8.92
CA PHE A 154 13.23 -5.39 8.89
C PHE A 154 13.83 -4.80 10.18
N PRO A 155 13.81 -5.54 11.30
CA PRO A 155 14.27 -5.02 12.59
C PRO A 155 15.82 -5.07 12.69
N VAL A 156 16.49 -4.44 11.74
CA VAL A 156 17.96 -4.41 11.65
C VAL A 156 18.44 -2.98 11.58
N ALA A 157 19.33 -2.60 12.49
CA ALA A 157 20.00 -1.31 12.42
C ALA A 157 20.95 -1.29 11.21
N ARG A 158 20.81 -0.28 10.38
CA ARG A 158 21.69 0.01 9.25
C ARG A 158 22.11 1.46 9.35
N ASP A 159 23.42 1.70 9.31
CA ASP A 159 23.95 3.06 9.35
C ASP A 159 23.94 3.74 7.98
N ALA A 160 24.25 5.02 7.95
CA ALA A 160 24.27 5.80 6.72
C ALA A 160 25.34 5.31 5.74
N ALA A 161 26.46 4.78 6.23
CA ALA A 161 27.54 4.23 5.40
C ALA A 161 27.05 3.00 4.64
N PHE A 162 26.38 2.07 5.33
CA PHE A 162 25.74 0.91 4.70
C PHE A 162 24.71 1.32 3.66
N LEU A 163 23.82 2.26 4.00
CA LEU A 163 22.73 2.69 3.12
C LEU A 163 23.18 3.52 1.92
N SER A 164 24.34 4.17 2.00
CA SER A 164 24.93 4.91 0.88
C SER A 164 25.73 4.04 -0.09
N ALA A 165 26.13 2.85 0.36
CA ALA A 165 26.93 1.95 -0.47
C ALA A 165 26.09 1.34 -1.60
N GLU A 166 26.66 1.30 -2.80
CA GLU A 166 26.03 0.63 -3.94
C GLU A 166 26.24 -0.88 -3.82
N SER A 167 25.16 -1.60 -3.59
CA SER A 167 25.17 -3.06 -3.45
C SER A 167 23.87 -3.66 -4.04
N ARG A 168 23.76 -4.99 -4.01
CA ARG A 168 22.50 -5.67 -4.37
C ARG A 168 21.42 -5.54 -3.30
N GLU A 169 21.77 -5.07 -2.12
CA GLU A 169 20.85 -4.92 -0.98
C GLU A 169 20.36 -3.47 -0.83
N ASN A 170 21.01 -2.51 -1.49
CA ASN A 170 20.71 -1.07 -1.47
C ASN A 170 20.46 -0.55 -2.86
#